data_b3076cd17a7563b1828dcb8df2570f32
#
_entry.id   b3076cd17a7563b1828dcb8df2570f32
#
_cell.length_a   1.000
_cell.length_b   1.000
_cell.length_c   1.000
_cell.angle_alpha   90.00
_cell.angle_beta   90.00
_cell.angle_gamma   90.00
#
_symmetry.space_group_name_H-M   'P 1'
#
loop_
_entity.id
_entity.type
_entity.pdbx_description
1 polymer ?
#
loop_
_entity_poly.entity_id
_entity_poly.type
_entity_poly.pdbx_seq_one_letter_code
_entity_poly.pdbx_strand_id
1 'polypeptide(L)'
;MEAIEKRVVVVGGGIAGLNCARHLLSRGFVVRLLEASDRIGGRIQTDRQDGFRFDRGFQVLQTAYPEAQRALDYARLDLRCFAPGAMIRIGGRFYTIADPRRRPAHAFTTLAAPIGSLGDRLRLLRLARRVVRGSLASIFEGPEQPSMAFLQAEGFSETMIRRFFVPFFGGVCLDPQIRASSRVLAYVLRMFATGEAALPAGGMAQIPAQLARDLPEDCIRTGVRVRSVEAGGVHLEDGARLPAGAVVVATEAPETARLLGREVEARSIAETCIYFSCRRERWHPPFLVLNGEGRGPINNVVFPNIVSAGYAPEDRSLVAVVVLDDPDRPDANIVDRVRSQLVEWFGAQAETWEHRRTYRIAHALPDQSPPTPDPNRPPTRTAPGLFVCGEYGSLPGIQWALVSGRRTADSVGDYLGKKIGRGQSAKSLFRAGRLIDE
;
A
#
# COMPACT_ATOMS: atom_id res chain seq x y z
N MET A 1 -8.15 28.69 -25.55
CA MET A 1 -7.85 27.34 -26.06
C MET A 1 -6.53 26.82 -25.48
N GLU A 2 -5.44 27.55 -25.47
CA GLU A 2 -4.13 27.13 -24.94
C GLU A 2 -4.16 26.75 -23.44
N ALA A 3 -4.98 27.44 -22.62
CA ALA A 3 -5.14 27.13 -21.19
C ALA A 3 -5.83 25.79 -20.91
N ILE A 4 -6.72 25.31 -21.78
CA ILE A 4 -7.39 24.01 -21.63
C ILE A 4 -6.47 22.88 -22.07
N GLU A 5 -5.67 23.08 -23.13
CA GLU A 5 -4.75 22.07 -23.65
C GLU A 5 -3.66 21.70 -22.62
N LYS A 6 -3.28 22.64 -21.74
CA LYS A 6 -2.31 22.39 -20.64
C LYS A 6 -2.98 21.92 -19.34
N ARG A 7 -4.32 21.85 -19.26
CA ARG A 7 -5.02 21.42 -18.08
C ARG A 7 -5.12 19.91 -18.02
N VAL A 8 -4.77 19.34 -16.86
CA VAL A 8 -4.94 17.92 -16.56
C VAL A 8 -5.87 17.79 -15.37
N VAL A 9 -6.89 16.94 -15.51
CA VAL A 9 -7.75 16.54 -14.38
C VAL A 9 -7.30 15.19 -13.87
N VAL A 10 -6.99 15.10 -12.57
CA VAL A 10 -6.65 13.86 -11.86
C VAL A 10 -7.83 13.47 -10.98
N VAL A 11 -8.38 12.29 -11.18
CA VAL A 11 -9.54 11.77 -10.44
C VAL A 11 -9.05 10.76 -9.41
N GLY A 12 -9.17 11.10 -8.12
CA GLY A 12 -8.71 10.31 -6.98
C GLY A 12 -7.52 10.94 -6.26
N GLY A 13 -7.70 11.26 -4.97
CA GLY A 13 -6.73 11.89 -4.09
C GLY A 13 -5.87 10.91 -3.28
N GLY A 14 -5.73 9.66 -3.73
CA GLY A 14 -4.81 8.67 -3.17
C GLY A 14 -3.34 8.97 -3.50
N ILE A 15 -2.43 8.13 -3.00
CA ILE A 15 -0.96 8.28 -3.21
C ILE A 15 -0.59 8.40 -4.69
N ALA A 16 -1.20 7.58 -5.55
CA ALA A 16 -0.93 7.61 -6.99
C ALA A 16 -1.34 8.93 -7.63
N GLY A 17 -2.55 9.40 -7.34
CA GLY A 17 -3.09 10.66 -7.86
C GLY A 17 -2.31 11.88 -7.36
N LEU A 18 -1.99 11.94 -6.06
CA LEU A 18 -1.18 13.01 -5.46
C LEU A 18 0.21 13.07 -6.08
N ASN A 19 0.89 11.92 -6.23
CA ASN A 19 2.21 11.90 -6.83
C ASN A 19 2.17 12.23 -8.34
N CYS A 20 1.12 11.80 -9.05
CA CYS A 20 0.90 12.19 -10.44
C CYS A 20 0.71 13.71 -10.58
N ALA A 21 -0.15 14.30 -9.75
CA ALA A 21 -0.41 15.74 -9.73
C ALA A 21 0.89 16.54 -9.47
N ARG A 22 1.69 16.14 -8.49
CA ARG A 22 3.01 16.74 -8.19
C ARG A 22 3.94 16.76 -9.40
N HIS A 23 4.08 15.63 -10.07
CA HIS A 23 4.94 15.51 -11.24
C HIS A 23 4.41 16.29 -12.45
N LEU A 24 3.10 16.36 -12.64
CA LEU A 24 2.50 17.18 -13.70
C LEU A 24 2.73 18.68 -13.45
N LEU A 25 2.53 19.14 -12.21
CA LEU A 25 2.78 20.55 -11.84
C LEU A 25 4.26 20.91 -12.03
N SER A 26 5.20 20.06 -11.64
CA SER A 26 6.64 20.30 -11.84
C SER A 26 7.03 20.40 -13.32
N ARG A 27 6.20 19.88 -14.24
CA ARG A 27 6.36 19.98 -15.70
C ARG A 27 5.60 21.16 -16.31
N GLY A 28 4.99 22.02 -15.49
CA GLY A 28 4.29 23.25 -15.92
C GLY A 28 2.89 23.03 -16.44
N PHE A 29 2.23 21.90 -16.13
CA PHE A 29 0.82 21.67 -16.42
C PHE A 29 -0.07 22.31 -15.33
N VAL A 30 -1.28 22.72 -15.71
CA VAL A 30 -2.31 23.16 -14.78
C VAL A 30 -3.08 21.92 -14.33
N VAL A 31 -3.03 21.58 -13.05
CA VAL A 31 -3.67 20.37 -12.51
C VAL A 31 -4.89 20.72 -11.67
N ARG A 32 -5.93 19.92 -11.80
CA ARG A 32 -7.08 19.84 -10.88
C ARG A 32 -7.20 18.40 -10.41
N LEU A 33 -7.00 18.17 -9.10
CA LEU A 33 -7.19 16.89 -8.46
C LEU A 33 -8.56 16.88 -7.77
N LEU A 34 -9.39 15.88 -8.10
CA LEU A 34 -10.74 15.71 -7.58
C LEU A 34 -10.78 14.46 -6.70
N GLU A 35 -11.23 14.62 -5.47
CA GLU A 35 -11.41 13.55 -4.49
C GLU A 35 -12.87 13.49 -4.03
N ALA A 36 -13.47 12.31 -4.08
CA ALA A 36 -14.89 12.13 -3.75
C ALA A 36 -15.17 12.20 -2.25
N SER A 37 -14.20 11.81 -1.42
CA SER A 37 -14.34 11.89 0.05
C SER A 37 -14.02 13.31 0.57
N ASP A 38 -14.24 13.51 1.86
CA ASP A 38 -13.96 14.76 2.57
C ASP A 38 -12.47 15.06 2.76
N ARG A 39 -11.59 14.09 2.47
CA ARG A 39 -10.15 14.18 2.67
C ARG A 39 -9.34 13.34 1.68
N ILE A 40 -8.10 13.76 1.44
CA ILE A 40 -7.14 13.03 0.60
C ILE A 40 -6.55 11.82 1.31
N GLY A 41 -5.87 10.95 0.57
CA GLY A 41 -5.10 9.81 1.08
C GLY A 41 -5.63 8.45 0.62
N GLY A 42 -6.88 8.39 0.15
CA GLY A 42 -7.51 7.14 -0.24
C GLY A 42 -7.52 6.15 0.92
N ARG A 43 -6.88 4.98 0.77
CA ARG A 43 -6.75 3.97 1.83
C ARG A 43 -5.75 4.33 2.92
N ILE A 44 -4.84 5.28 2.69
CA ILE A 44 -3.84 5.70 3.68
C ILE A 44 -4.39 6.86 4.48
N GLN A 45 -5.06 6.54 5.57
CA GLN A 45 -5.69 7.50 6.46
C GLN A 45 -5.50 7.11 7.92
N THR A 46 -5.49 8.13 8.79
CA THR A 46 -5.40 7.98 10.24
C THR A 46 -6.52 8.78 10.89
N ASP A 47 -7.40 8.11 11.64
CA ASP A 47 -8.41 8.75 12.45
C ASP A 47 -7.84 9.06 13.83
N ARG A 48 -8.30 10.14 14.46
CA ARG A 48 -7.89 10.56 15.81
C ARG A 48 -9.10 10.62 16.72
N GLN A 49 -8.98 9.99 17.86
CA GLN A 49 -10.04 10.00 18.89
C GLN A 49 -9.43 9.75 20.26
N ASP A 50 -9.80 10.54 21.26
CA ASP A 50 -9.41 10.40 22.67
C ASP A 50 -7.88 10.23 22.86
N GLY A 51 -7.07 10.96 22.10
CA GLY A 51 -5.60 10.88 22.12
C GLY A 51 -5.01 9.68 21.38
N PHE A 52 -5.82 8.77 20.87
CA PHE A 52 -5.36 7.66 20.02
C PHE A 52 -5.31 8.04 18.55
N ARG A 53 -4.43 7.34 17.81
CA ARG A 53 -4.37 7.35 16.35
C ARG A 53 -4.69 5.95 15.82
N PHE A 54 -5.67 5.89 14.92
CA PHE A 54 -6.14 4.66 14.30
C PHE A 54 -5.88 4.75 12.79
N ASP A 55 -4.88 4.05 12.30
CA ASP A 55 -4.73 3.91 10.85
C ASP A 55 -5.86 3.02 10.31
N ARG A 56 -6.38 3.34 9.14
CA ARG A 56 -7.44 2.55 8.51
C ARG A 56 -6.85 1.29 7.87
N GLY A 57 -6.84 0.20 8.66
CA GLY A 57 -6.09 -1.01 8.39
C GLY A 57 -4.66 -0.94 8.94
N PHE A 58 -4.03 -2.11 9.14
CA PHE A 58 -2.64 -2.16 9.56
C PHE A 58 -1.71 -1.96 8.37
N GLN A 59 -1.05 -0.83 8.32
CA GLN A 59 -0.16 -0.44 7.23
C GLN A 59 1.22 -0.09 7.76
N VAL A 60 2.25 -0.28 6.94
CA VAL A 60 3.63 0.11 7.21
C VAL A 60 4.28 0.73 5.97
N LEU A 61 5.21 1.63 6.18
CA LEU A 61 6.12 2.10 5.14
C LEU A 61 7.41 1.28 5.22
N GLN A 62 7.79 0.64 4.12
CA GLN A 62 9.12 0.02 4.01
C GLN A 62 10.14 1.08 3.63
N THR A 63 11.15 1.27 4.48
CA THR A 63 12.16 2.33 4.27
C THR A 63 13.02 2.11 3.03
N ALA A 64 13.12 0.87 2.54
CA ALA A 64 13.84 0.50 1.33
C ALA A 64 13.08 0.76 0.02
N TYR A 65 11.86 1.29 0.06
CA TYR A 65 11.11 1.62 -1.15
C TYR A 65 11.78 2.74 -1.96
N PRO A 66 12.38 2.44 -3.14
CA PRO A 66 13.18 3.43 -3.86
C PRO A 66 12.40 4.67 -4.29
N GLU A 67 11.13 4.49 -4.72
CA GLU A 67 10.31 5.62 -5.13
C GLU A 67 9.83 6.43 -3.92
N ALA A 68 9.55 5.77 -2.79
CA ALA A 68 9.21 6.47 -1.56
C ALA A 68 10.38 7.33 -1.05
N GLN A 69 11.62 6.83 -1.12
CA GLN A 69 12.83 7.61 -0.80
C GLN A 69 13.01 8.85 -1.68
N ARG A 70 12.53 8.79 -2.94
CA ARG A 70 12.58 9.94 -3.87
C ARG A 70 11.45 10.93 -3.64
N ALA A 71 10.25 10.43 -3.32
CA ALA A 71 9.03 11.21 -3.24
C ALA A 71 8.77 11.82 -1.87
N LEU A 72 9.30 11.21 -0.79
CA LEU A 72 9.02 11.53 0.58
C LEU A 72 10.26 11.98 1.34
N ASP A 73 10.09 12.97 2.20
CA ASP A 73 11.08 13.39 3.20
C ASP A 73 10.89 12.57 4.47
N TYR A 74 11.70 11.54 4.65
CA TYR A 74 11.63 10.61 5.79
C TYR A 74 11.92 11.29 7.13
N ALA A 75 12.78 12.33 7.14
CA ALA A 75 13.07 13.08 8.35
C ALA A 75 11.84 13.85 8.86
N ARG A 76 11.09 14.47 7.96
CA ARG A 76 9.84 15.16 8.30
C ARG A 76 8.70 14.22 8.67
N LEU A 77 8.70 12.97 8.17
CA LEU A 77 7.74 11.95 8.58
C LEU A 77 8.03 11.42 9.99
N ASP A 78 9.25 11.66 10.52
CA ASP A 78 9.71 11.15 11.82
C ASP A 78 9.42 9.66 11.95
N LEU A 79 10.02 8.86 11.04
CA LEU A 79 9.76 7.44 10.92
C LEU A 79 10.23 6.68 12.16
N ARG A 80 9.35 5.88 12.73
CA ARG A 80 9.59 5.00 13.87
C ARG A 80 9.58 3.55 13.38
N CYS A 81 10.74 2.88 13.47
CA CYS A 81 10.93 1.57 12.89
C CYS A 81 10.52 0.45 13.85
N PHE A 82 9.95 -0.59 13.28
CA PHE A 82 9.82 -1.87 13.94
C PHE A 82 11.20 -2.49 14.17
N ALA A 83 11.31 -3.30 15.20
CA ALA A 83 12.49 -4.12 15.36
C ALA A 83 12.58 -5.17 14.22
N PRO A 84 13.78 -5.43 13.67
CA PRO A 84 13.97 -6.40 12.60
C PRO A 84 13.79 -7.84 13.09
N GLY A 85 12.55 -8.30 13.06
CA GLY A 85 12.13 -9.61 13.53
C GLY A 85 10.63 -9.67 13.79
N ALA A 86 10.20 -10.73 14.44
CA ALA A 86 8.82 -10.93 14.85
C ALA A 86 8.75 -11.80 16.12
N MET A 87 7.63 -11.74 16.82
CA MET A 87 7.24 -12.73 17.81
C MET A 87 6.24 -13.68 17.16
N ILE A 88 6.39 -14.98 17.38
CA ILE A 88 5.50 -15.99 16.81
C ILE A 88 4.85 -16.78 17.94
N ARG A 89 3.53 -16.87 17.92
CA ARG A 89 2.74 -17.71 18.84
C ARG A 89 2.77 -19.14 18.35
N ILE A 90 3.28 -20.09 19.16
CA ILE A 90 3.36 -21.51 18.85
C ILE A 90 3.19 -22.32 20.13
N GLY A 91 2.21 -23.24 20.18
CA GLY A 91 2.01 -24.16 21.30
C GLY A 91 1.80 -23.43 22.64
N GLY A 92 1.05 -22.37 22.65
CA GLY A 92 0.77 -21.59 23.86
C GLY A 92 1.90 -20.67 24.32
N ARG A 93 2.99 -20.49 23.56
CA ARG A 93 4.16 -19.66 23.90
C ARG A 93 4.52 -18.70 22.80
N PHE A 94 5.19 -17.61 23.15
CA PHE A 94 5.76 -16.66 22.20
C PHE A 94 7.26 -16.93 22.01
N TYR A 95 7.66 -17.02 20.76
CA TYR A 95 9.06 -17.18 20.37
C TYR A 95 9.50 -15.96 19.57
N THR A 96 10.59 -15.32 20.01
CA THR A 96 11.17 -14.20 19.27
C THR A 96 12.12 -14.72 18.20
N ILE A 97 11.91 -14.28 16.96
CA ILE A 97 12.82 -14.47 15.84
C ILE A 97 13.30 -13.09 15.37
N ALA A 98 14.59 -12.96 15.12
CA ALA A 98 15.17 -11.72 14.63
C ALA A 98 16.33 -12.00 13.68
N ASP A 99 16.67 -11.04 12.83
CA ASP A 99 17.89 -11.10 12.03
C ASP A 99 19.12 -11.03 12.96
N PRO A 100 19.92 -12.11 13.10
CA PRO A 100 21.04 -12.13 14.05
C PRO A 100 22.15 -11.14 13.67
N ARG A 101 22.22 -10.70 12.42
CA ARG A 101 23.19 -9.67 11.98
C ARG A 101 22.83 -8.30 12.53
N ARG A 102 21.54 -8.01 12.67
CA ARG A 102 21.01 -6.73 13.13
C ARG A 102 20.69 -6.74 14.64
N ARG A 103 20.41 -7.94 15.19
CA ARG A 103 20.09 -8.16 16.60
C ARG A 103 20.78 -9.43 17.15
N PRO A 104 22.09 -9.41 17.39
CA PRO A 104 22.85 -10.59 17.84
C PRO A 104 22.36 -11.13 19.17
N ALA A 105 21.83 -10.30 20.07
CA ALA A 105 21.25 -10.75 21.35
C ALA A 105 20.08 -11.74 21.18
N HIS A 106 19.40 -11.74 20.04
CA HIS A 106 18.30 -12.68 19.73
C HIS A 106 18.76 -13.90 18.91
N ALA A 107 20.05 -14.10 18.65
CA ALA A 107 20.53 -15.20 17.83
C ALA A 107 20.15 -16.56 18.44
N PHE A 108 20.35 -16.73 19.74
CA PHE A 108 20.02 -17.98 20.43
C PHE A 108 18.51 -18.23 20.47
N THR A 109 17.70 -17.25 20.80
CA THR A 109 16.23 -17.39 20.80
C THR A 109 15.70 -17.69 19.42
N THR A 110 16.28 -17.09 18.38
CA THR A 110 15.94 -17.37 16.98
C THR A 110 16.30 -18.82 16.60
N LEU A 111 17.44 -19.32 17.06
CA LEU A 111 17.83 -20.71 16.81
C LEU A 111 16.97 -21.72 17.58
N ALA A 112 16.52 -21.38 18.76
CA ALA A 112 15.68 -22.25 19.61
C ALA A 112 14.19 -22.23 19.19
N ALA A 113 13.74 -21.25 18.41
CA ALA A 113 12.35 -21.13 18.01
C ALA A 113 11.91 -22.33 17.13
N PRO A 114 10.77 -22.99 17.43
CA PRO A 114 10.32 -24.18 16.70
C PRO A 114 9.58 -23.81 15.40
N ILE A 115 10.19 -22.97 14.57
CA ILE A 115 9.61 -22.47 13.30
C ILE A 115 9.98 -23.32 12.09
N GLY A 116 10.94 -24.25 12.24
CA GLY A 116 11.45 -25.10 11.16
C GLY A 116 12.81 -25.67 11.51
N SER A 117 13.39 -26.41 10.58
CA SER A 117 14.70 -27.06 10.72
C SER A 117 15.85 -26.06 10.53
N LEU A 118 17.07 -26.47 10.88
CA LEU A 118 18.28 -25.71 10.51
C LEU A 118 18.44 -25.57 8.99
N GLY A 119 18.01 -26.61 8.24
CA GLY A 119 17.96 -26.57 6.78
C GLY A 119 17.06 -25.45 6.25
N ASP A 120 15.90 -25.22 6.87
CA ASP A 120 15.00 -24.13 6.50
C ASP A 120 15.62 -22.74 6.72
N ARG A 121 16.37 -22.57 7.81
CA ARG A 121 17.06 -21.30 8.09
C ARG A 121 18.17 -21.02 7.08
N LEU A 122 18.92 -22.05 6.68
CA LEU A 122 19.91 -21.91 5.62
C LEU A 122 19.27 -21.59 4.26
N ARG A 123 18.12 -22.20 3.95
CA ARG A 123 17.35 -21.88 2.74
C ARG A 123 16.85 -20.44 2.77
N LEU A 124 16.28 -20.01 3.90
CA LEU A 124 15.83 -18.60 4.05
C LEU A 124 16.98 -17.63 3.87
N LEU A 125 18.17 -17.90 4.44
CA LEU A 125 19.35 -17.08 4.27
C LEU A 125 19.85 -17.05 2.81
N ARG A 126 19.82 -18.18 2.12
CA ARG A 126 20.16 -18.26 0.68
C ARG A 126 19.15 -17.48 -0.17
N LEU A 127 17.86 -17.65 0.10
CA LEU A 127 16.79 -16.92 -0.58
C LEU A 127 16.92 -15.42 -0.35
N ALA A 128 17.11 -14.96 0.89
CA ALA A 128 17.32 -13.56 1.21
C ALA A 128 18.55 -12.97 0.49
N ARG A 129 19.67 -13.71 0.43
CA ARG A 129 20.84 -13.28 -0.33
C ARG A 129 20.57 -13.22 -1.85
N ARG A 130 19.81 -14.16 -2.38
CA ARG A 130 19.45 -14.20 -3.80
C ARG A 130 18.57 -13.00 -4.19
N VAL A 131 17.53 -12.70 -3.41
CA VAL A 131 16.62 -11.59 -3.73
C VAL A 131 17.24 -10.20 -3.57
N VAL A 132 18.31 -10.07 -2.77
CA VAL A 132 19.06 -8.81 -2.62
C VAL A 132 20.00 -8.57 -3.80
N ARG A 133 20.48 -9.64 -4.47
CA ARG A 133 21.36 -9.52 -5.62
C ARG A 133 20.59 -9.08 -6.88
N GLY A 134 21.24 -8.37 -7.75
CA GLY A 134 20.64 -7.88 -9.01
C GLY A 134 19.77 -6.63 -8.85
N SER A 135 19.11 -6.24 -9.92
CA SER A 135 18.20 -5.08 -9.93
C SER A 135 16.83 -5.44 -9.36
N LEU A 136 16.06 -4.42 -8.95
CA LEU A 136 14.67 -4.63 -8.55
C LEU A 136 13.82 -5.13 -9.74
N ALA A 137 14.13 -4.65 -10.94
CA ALA A 137 13.44 -5.04 -12.17
C ALA A 137 13.59 -6.54 -12.48
N SER A 138 14.78 -7.11 -12.24
CA SER A 138 15.04 -8.54 -12.52
C SER A 138 14.18 -9.51 -11.71
N ILE A 139 13.62 -9.08 -10.58
CA ILE A 139 12.66 -9.90 -9.81
C ILE A 139 11.40 -10.18 -10.64
N PHE A 140 10.97 -9.20 -11.45
CA PHE A 140 9.74 -9.29 -12.22
C PHE A 140 9.95 -9.89 -13.63
N GLU A 141 11.18 -10.11 -14.04
CA GLU A 141 11.56 -10.77 -15.32
C GLU A 141 11.63 -12.30 -15.17
N GLY A 142 11.84 -12.81 -13.94
CA GLY A 142 11.98 -14.22 -13.66
C GLY A 142 10.68 -15.04 -13.84
N PRO A 143 10.72 -16.37 -13.70
CA PRO A 143 9.55 -17.23 -13.72
C PRO A 143 8.58 -16.86 -12.60
N GLU A 144 7.29 -17.07 -12.84
CA GLU A 144 6.22 -16.72 -11.94
C GLU A 144 5.38 -17.95 -11.60
N GLN A 145 5.08 -18.11 -10.31
CA GLN A 145 4.19 -19.14 -9.79
C GLN A 145 3.59 -18.68 -8.45
N PRO A 146 2.55 -19.35 -7.92
CA PRO A 146 2.07 -19.08 -6.57
C PRO A 146 3.17 -19.23 -5.52
N SER A 147 3.21 -18.33 -4.53
CA SER A 147 4.26 -18.33 -3.49
C SER A 147 4.30 -19.62 -2.69
N MET A 148 3.14 -20.25 -2.44
CA MET A 148 3.09 -21.56 -1.79
C MET A 148 3.91 -22.61 -2.57
N ALA A 149 3.64 -22.73 -3.87
CA ALA A 149 4.34 -23.68 -4.74
C ALA A 149 5.85 -23.35 -4.83
N PHE A 150 6.18 -22.06 -4.90
CA PHE A 150 7.57 -21.62 -4.90
C PHE A 150 8.32 -22.04 -3.63
N LEU A 151 7.73 -21.83 -2.44
CA LEU A 151 8.36 -22.20 -1.17
C LEU A 151 8.54 -23.71 -1.03
N GLN A 152 7.59 -24.51 -1.52
CA GLN A 152 7.69 -25.96 -1.57
C GLN A 152 8.82 -26.42 -2.52
N ALA A 153 8.91 -25.80 -3.72
CA ALA A 153 9.97 -26.08 -4.68
C ALA A 153 11.37 -25.68 -4.18
N GLU A 154 11.47 -24.62 -3.36
CA GLU A 154 12.72 -24.24 -2.65
C GLU A 154 13.08 -25.22 -1.53
N GLY A 155 12.22 -26.19 -1.23
CA GLY A 155 12.43 -27.24 -0.25
C GLY A 155 12.19 -26.82 1.21
N PHE A 156 11.45 -25.73 1.45
CA PHE A 156 11.04 -25.37 2.81
C PHE A 156 10.12 -26.42 3.41
N SER A 157 10.33 -26.75 4.69
CA SER A 157 9.44 -27.65 5.40
C SER A 157 8.04 -27.06 5.58
N GLU A 158 7.03 -27.92 5.66
CA GLU A 158 5.67 -27.52 5.95
C GLU A 158 5.57 -26.73 7.27
N THR A 159 6.37 -27.10 8.26
CA THR A 159 6.47 -26.41 9.54
C THR A 159 6.91 -24.95 9.35
N MET A 160 7.95 -24.69 8.55
CA MET A 160 8.43 -23.34 8.27
C MET A 160 7.40 -22.54 7.47
N ILE A 161 6.78 -23.17 6.49
CA ILE A 161 5.75 -22.52 5.68
C ILE A 161 4.58 -22.10 6.57
N ARG A 162 4.00 -23.01 7.34
CA ARG A 162 2.82 -22.74 8.17
C ARG A 162 3.08 -21.79 9.33
N ARG A 163 4.22 -21.96 10.03
CA ARG A 163 4.49 -21.19 11.27
C ARG A 163 5.08 -19.81 11.01
N PHE A 164 5.70 -19.60 9.86
CA PHE A 164 6.35 -18.32 9.53
C PHE A 164 5.81 -17.68 8.26
N PHE A 165 5.91 -18.35 7.10
CA PHE A 165 5.54 -17.71 5.83
C PHE A 165 4.04 -17.40 5.73
N VAL A 166 3.18 -18.31 6.15
CA VAL A 166 1.72 -18.09 6.10
C VAL A 166 1.31 -16.89 6.94
N PRO A 167 1.60 -16.78 8.25
CA PRO A 167 1.16 -15.62 9.02
C PRO A 167 1.90 -14.33 8.64
N PHE A 168 3.15 -14.41 8.18
CA PHE A 168 3.92 -13.24 7.78
C PHE A 168 3.51 -12.74 6.40
N PHE A 169 3.69 -13.56 5.37
CA PHE A 169 3.44 -13.16 3.98
C PHE A 169 1.95 -13.13 3.67
N GLY A 170 1.17 -14.03 4.28
CA GLY A 170 -0.29 -13.97 4.25
C GLY A 170 -0.82 -12.64 4.80
N GLY A 171 -0.23 -12.12 5.89
CA GLY A 171 -0.56 -10.78 6.40
C GLY A 171 -0.16 -9.65 5.47
N VAL A 172 0.96 -9.76 4.75
CA VAL A 172 1.41 -8.75 3.77
C VAL A 172 0.50 -8.70 2.54
N CYS A 173 0.08 -9.86 2.04
CA CYS A 173 -0.78 -9.98 0.85
C CYS A 173 -2.27 -10.13 1.18
N LEU A 174 -2.62 -10.17 2.48
CA LEU A 174 -3.97 -10.39 3.00
C LEU A 174 -4.59 -11.72 2.52
N ASP A 175 -3.75 -12.70 2.19
CA ASP A 175 -4.15 -14.01 1.67
C ASP A 175 -3.58 -15.15 2.53
N PRO A 176 -4.41 -15.82 3.35
CA PRO A 176 -3.94 -16.90 4.23
C PRO A 176 -3.47 -18.14 3.47
N GLN A 177 -3.78 -18.26 2.18
CA GLN A 177 -3.32 -19.36 1.32
C GLN A 177 -2.01 -19.03 0.58
N ILE A 178 -1.50 -17.80 0.73
CA ILE A 178 -0.30 -17.28 0.08
C ILE A 178 -0.22 -17.62 -1.42
N ARG A 179 -1.36 -17.40 -2.14
CA ARG A 179 -1.48 -17.59 -3.59
C ARG A 179 -0.75 -16.49 -4.37
N ALA A 180 -0.48 -15.37 -3.72
CA ALA A 180 0.24 -14.25 -4.32
C ALA A 180 1.52 -14.72 -5.05
N SER A 181 1.89 -14.02 -6.09
CA SER A 181 3.02 -14.33 -6.96
C SER A 181 4.34 -14.49 -6.19
N SER A 182 5.15 -15.46 -6.58
CA SER A 182 6.53 -15.63 -6.11
C SER A 182 7.42 -14.40 -6.37
N ARG A 183 7.11 -13.60 -7.39
CA ARG A 183 7.77 -12.32 -7.66
C ARG A 183 7.45 -11.29 -6.57
N VAL A 184 6.19 -11.25 -6.12
CA VAL A 184 5.76 -10.39 -5.00
C VAL A 184 6.43 -10.86 -3.70
N LEU A 185 6.50 -12.17 -3.44
CA LEU A 185 7.22 -12.71 -2.29
C LEU A 185 8.70 -12.30 -2.31
N ALA A 186 9.37 -12.47 -3.44
CA ALA A 186 10.79 -12.09 -3.61
C ALA A 186 11.00 -10.58 -3.39
N TYR A 187 10.09 -9.76 -3.93
CA TYR A 187 10.09 -8.31 -3.72
C TYR A 187 9.94 -7.96 -2.23
N VAL A 188 8.95 -8.52 -1.55
CA VAL A 188 8.71 -8.30 -0.11
C VAL A 188 9.93 -8.71 0.71
N LEU A 189 10.47 -9.90 0.48
CA LEU A 189 11.67 -10.38 1.17
C LEU A 189 12.87 -9.46 0.95
N ARG A 190 13.05 -8.92 -0.26
CA ARG A 190 14.10 -7.94 -0.55
C ARG A 190 13.91 -6.66 0.26
N MET A 191 12.69 -6.11 0.32
CA MET A 191 12.42 -4.89 1.08
C MET A 191 12.71 -5.07 2.57
N PHE A 192 12.32 -6.19 3.16
CA PHE A 192 12.64 -6.51 4.56
C PHE A 192 14.14 -6.79 4.80
N ALA A 193 14.85 -7.36 3.81
CA ALA A 193 16.28 -7.63 3.91
C ALA A 193 17.15 -6.37 3.79
N THR A 194 16.66 -5.32 3.10
CA THR A 194 17.42 -4.11 2.79
C THR A 194 16.94 -2.86 3.51
N GLY A 195 15.77 -2.91 4.15
CA GLY A 195 15.17 -1.80 4.89
C GLY A 195 14.49 -2.24 6.17
N GLU A 196 13.61 -1.39 6.66
CA GLU A 196 12.83 -1.57 7.87
C GLU A 196 11.37 -1.22 7.61
N ALA A 197 10.45 -1.92 8.28
CA ALA A 197 9.08 -1.48 8.38
C ALA A 197 9.00 -0.32 9.37
N ALA A 198 8.28 0.73 9.03
CA ALA A 198 8.19 1.93 9.86
C ALA A 198 6.77 2.52 9.85
N LEU A 199 6.46 3.27 10.91
CA LEU A 199 5.28 4.12 11.02
C LEU A 199 5.72 5.58 11.09
N PRO A 200 5.09 6.52 10.36
CA PRO A 200 5.23 7.93 10.65
C PRO A 200 4.73 8.25 12.07
N ALA A 201 5.44 9.11 12.80
CA ALA A 201 5.11 9.41 14.20
C ALA A 201 3.70 9.97 14.40
N GLY A 202 3.16 10.65 13.40
CA GLY A 202 1.81 11.22 13.42
C GLY A 202 0.73 10.36 12.77
N GLY A 203 1.02 9.10 12.41
CA GLY A 203 0.13 8.19 11.69
C GLY A 203 0.39 8.14 10.19
N MET A 204 -0.12 7.11 9.53
CA MET A 204 0.11 6.86 8.10
C MET A 204 -0.40 8.01 7.20
N ALA A 205 -1.45 8.74 7.64
CA ALA A 205 -1.97 9.89 6.91
C ALA A 205 -0.95 11.03 6.70
N GLN A 206 0.18 11.03 7.41
CA GLN A 206 1.25 11.99 7.15
C GLN A 206 1.88 11.82 5.76
N ILE A 207 1.84 10.61 5.19
CA ILE A 207 2.39 10.34 3.85
C ILE A 207 1.61 11.11 2.76
N PRO A 208 0.29 10.92 2.59
CA PRO A 208 -0.47 11.72 1.62
C PRO A 208 -0.47 13.21 1.95
N ALA A 209 -0.49 13.59 3.23
CA ALA A 209 -0.41 15.00 3.63
C ALA A 209 0.90 15.65 3.20
N GLN A 210 2.03 14.92 3.27
CA GLN A 210 3.31 15.42 2.80
C GLN A 210 3.33 15.59 1.27
N LEU A 211 2.78 14.63 0.51
CA LEU A 211 2.68 14.76 -0.95
C LEU A 211 1.79 15.93 -1.38
N ALA A 212 0.72 16.19 -0.64
CA ALA A 212 -0.19 17.29 -0.93
C ALA A 212 0.37 18.67 -0.59
N ARG A 213 1.33 18.76 0.34
CA ARG A 213 1.91 20.04 0.79
C ARG A 213 2.56 20.84 -0.34
N ASP A 214 3.09 20.15 -1.35
CA ASP A 214 3.74 20.76 -2.49
C ASP A 214 2.73 21.19 -3.60
N LEU A 215 1.44 20.93 -3.40
CA LEU A 215 0.38 21.26 -4.34
C LEU A 215 -0.27 22.61 -3.96
N PRO A 216 -0.57 23.49 -4.92
CA PRO A 216 -1.34 24.71 -4.65
C PRO A 216 -2.71 24.39 -4.02
N GLU A 217 -3.19 25.24 -3.12
CA GLU A 217 -4.47 25.05 -2.42
C GLU A 217 -5.65 24.83 -3.39
N ASP A 218 -5.66 25.58 -4.49
CA ASP A 218 -6.73 25.49 -5.49
C ASP A 218 -6.61 24.26 -6.40
N CYS A 219 -5.51 23.49 -6.30
CA CYS A 219 -5.28 22.26 -7.07
C CYS A 219 -6.19 21.12 -6.62
N ILE A 220 -6.43 20.98 -5.31
CA ILE A 220 -7.15 19.85 -4.71
C ILE A 220 -8.59 20.29 -4.37
N ARG A 221 -9.55 19.47 -4.79
CA ARG A 221 -10.96 19.58 -4.42
C ARG A 221 -11.44 18.27 -3.80
N THR A 222 -11.76 18.29 -2.53
CA THR A 222 -12.42 17.19 -1.79
C THR A 222 -13.94 17.33 -1.85
N GLY A 223 -14.68 16.25 -1.57
CA GLY A 223 -16.14 16.22 -1.64
C GLY A 223 -16.68 16.33 -3.08
N VAL A 224 -15.85 16.10 -4.10
CA VAL A 224 -16.22 16.21 -5.52
C VAL A 224 -16.16 14.84 -6.19
N ARG A 225 -17.31 14.25 -6.41
CA ARG A 225 -17.44 12.97 -7.08
C ARG A 225 -17.55 13.12 -8.59
N VAL A 226 -16.75 12.35 -9.31
CA VAL A 226 -16.77 12.26 -10.77
C VAL A 226 -17.77 11.18 -11.19
N ARG A 227 -18.73 11.56 -12.01
CA ARG A 227 -19.74 10.66 -12.58
C ARG A 227 -19.19 9.83 -13.74
N SER A 228 -18.48 10.49 -14.68
CA SER A 228 -17.89 9.84 -15.85
C SER A 228 -16.68 10.61 -16.35
N VAL A 229 -15.83 9.93 -17.11
CA VAL A 229 -14.62 10.46 -17.70
C VAL A 229 -14.62 10.30 -19.23
N GLU A 230 -14.03 11.26 -19.91
CA GLU A 230 -13.86 11.25 -21.37
C GLU A 230 -12.50 11.86 -21.74
N ALA A 231 -12.08 11.70 -22.98
CA ALA A 231 -10.78 12.19 -23.47
C ALA A 231 -10.62 13.73 -23.37
N GLY A 232 -11.73 14.49 -23.26
CA GLY A 232 -11.75 15.96 -23.21
C GLY A 232 -12.13 16.55 -21.86
N GLY A 233 -12.28 15.73 -20.80
CA GLY A 233 -12.66 16.21 -19.48
C GLY A 233 -13.41 15.19 -18.64
N VAL A 234 -14.03 15.69 -17.58
CA VAL A 234 -14.85 14.88 -16.66
C VAL A 234 -16.22 15.51 -16.44
N HIS A 235 -17.20 14.67 -16.16
CA HIS A 235 -18.53 15.08 -15.72
C HIS A 235 -18.67 14.79 -14.22
N LEU A 236 -19.11 15.78 -13.47
CA LEU A 236 -19.33 15.69 -12.03
C LEU A 236 -20.76 15.21 -11.73
N GLU A 237 -21.01 14.74 -10.52
CA GLU A 237 -22.36 14.33 -10.09
C GLU A 237 -23.36 15.51 -10.03
N ASP A 238 -22.88 16.72 -9.77
CA ASP A 238 -23.70 17.95 -9.78
C ASP A 238 -24.09 18.42 -11.19
N GLY A 239 -23.67 17.70 -12.23
CA GLY A 239 -23.93 18.03 -13.64
C GLY A 239 -22.87 18.94 -14.28
N ALA A 240 -21.95 19.50 -13.53
CA ALA A 240 -20.88 20.32 -14.09
C ALA A 240 -19.90 19.51 -14.94
N ARG A 241 -19.37 20.14 -16.01
CA ARG A 241 -18.32 19.58 -16.84
C ARG A 241 -17.02 20.34 -16.64
N LEU A 242 -15.93 19.65 -16.39
CA LEU A 242 -14.57 20.21 -16.32
C LEU A 242 -13.77 19.79 -17.55
N PRO A 243 -13.54 20.71 -18.51
CA PRO A 243 -12.76 20.40 -19.71
C PRO A 243 -11.26 20.31 -19.37
N ALA A 244 -10.56 19.38 -20.04
CA ALA A 244 -9.14 19.14 -19.85
C ALA A 244 -8.47 18.68 -21.17
N GLY A 245 -7.16 18.92 -21.29
CA GLY A 245 -6.34 18.35 -22.36
C GLY A 245 -6.05 16.87 -22.15
N ALA A 246 -6.02 16.42 -20.88
CA ALA A 246 -5.92 15.02 -20.49
C ALA A 246 -6.61 14.77 -19.15
N VAL A 247 -7.06 13.53 -18.96
CA VAL A 247 -7.66 13.01 -17.73
C VAL A 247 -6.85 11.82 -17.23
N VAL A 248 -6.57 11.80 -15.93
CA VAL A 248 -5.92 10.69 -15.24
C VAL A 248 -6.89 10.11 -14.23
N VAL A 249 -7.26 8.84 -14.38
CA VAL A 249 -8.06 8.10 -13.39
C VAL A 249 -7.08 7.42 -12.41
N ALA A 250 -7.16 7.81 -11.14
CA ALA A 250 -6.26 7.39 -10.06
C ALA A 250 -7.04 6.82 -8.86
N THR A 251 -8.21 6.26 -9.13
CA THR A 251 -9.11 5.67 -8.14
C THR A 251 -8.74 4.19 -7.88
N GLU A 252 -9.35 3.59 -6.88
CA GLU A 252 -9.26 2.14 -6.65
C GLU A 252 -9.85 1.35 -7.83
N ALA A 253 -9.51 0.06 -7.94
CA ALA A 253 -9.81 -0.72 -9.12
C ALA A 253 -11.31 -0.78 -9.48
N PRO A 254 -12.27 -1.01 -8.54
CA PRO A 254 -13.69 -1.02 -8.86
C PRO A 254 -14.19 0.32 -9.41
N GLU A 255 -13.80 1.42 -8.80
CA GLU A 255 -14.20 2.75 -9.25
C GLU A 255 -13.54 3.13 -10.59
N THR A 256 -12.28 2.73 -10.81
CA THR A 256 -11.61 2.89 -12.10
C THR A 256 -12.37 2.15 -13.21
N ALA A 257 -12.77 0.90 -12.97
CA ALA A 257 -13.54 0.11 -13.93
C ALA A 257 -14.90 0.76 -14.24
N ARG A 258 -15.62 1.23 -13.21
CA ARG A 258 -16.87 1.98 -13.36
C ARG A 258 -16.70 3.22 -14.23
N LEU A 259 -15.70 4.04 -13.94
CA LEU A 259 -15.43 5.28 -14.69
C LEU A 259 -15.03 5.03 -16.14
N LEU A 260 -14.38 3.91 -16.42
CA LEU A 260 -13.97 3.50 -17.76
C LEU A 260 -15.05 2.74 -18.52
N GLY A 261 -16.21 2.43 -17.90
CA GLY A 261 -17.24 1.57 -18.47
C GLY A 261 -16.77 0.15 -18.75
N ARG A 262 -15.93 -0.42 -17.87
CA ARG A 262 -15.34 -1.76 -17.99
C ARG A 262 -15.74 -2.62 -16.80
N GLU A 263 -15.67 -3.93 -16.97
CA GLU A 263 -15.78 -4.85 -15.84
C GLU A 263 -14.51 -4.88 -15.01
N VAL A 264 -14.64 -5.21 -13.72
CA VAL A 264 -13.50 -5.37 -12.80
C VAL A 264 -12.89 -6.75 -13.06
N GLU A 265 -11.73 -6.80 -13.66
CA GLU A 265 -11.01 -8.06 -13.93
C GLU A 265 -10.35 -8.65 -12.68
N ALA A 266 -9.93 -7.80 -11.74
CA ALA A 266 -9.20 -8.22 -10.54
C ALA A 266 -10.13 -8.33 -9.32
N ARG A 267 -10.15 -9.50 -8.69
CA ARG A 267 -10.82 -9.70 -7.40
C ARG A 267 -10.13 -8.84 -6.32
N SER A 268 -10.92 -8.14 -5.52
CA SER A 268 -10.43 -7.44 -4.33
C SER A 268 -10.32 -8.38 -3.15
N ILE A 269 -9.29 -8.18 -2.34
CA ILE A 269 -9.07 -8.87 -1.07
C ILE A 269 -9.39 -7.89 0.05
N ALA A 270 -10.16 -8.35 1.05
CA ALA A 270 -10.54 -7.55 2.20
C ALA A 270 -9.61 -7.73 3.39
N GLU A 271 -9.67 -6.76 4.29
CA GLU A 271 -9.01 -6.80 5.61
C GLU A 271 -9.98 -6.31 6.67
N THR A 272 -10.00 -6.97 7.82
CA THR A 272 -10.58 -6.41 9.05
C THR A 272 -9.48 -6.10 10.06
N CYS A 273 -9.38 -4.83 10.45
CA CYS A 273 -8.47 -4.36 11.48
C CYS A 273 -9.27 -3.92 12.71
N ILE A 274 -9.00 -4.55 13.87
CA ILE A 274 -9.72 -4.31 15.13
C ILE A 274 -8.75 -3.70 16.12
N TYR A 275 -9.17 -2.57 16.68
CA TYR A 275 -8.39 -1.85 17.69
C TYR A 275 -8.97 -2.03 19.09
N PHE A 276 -8.08 -2.38 20.02
CA PHE A 276 -8.35 -2.35 21.46
C PHE A 276 -7.42 -1.37 22.15
N SER A 277 -7.80 -0.90 23.31
CA SER A 277 -6.93 -0.16 24.21
C SER A 277 -6.89 -0.83 25.59
N CYS A 278 -5.73 -0.77 26.24
CA CYS A 278 -5.52 -1.27 27.59
C CYS A 278 -4.66 -0.30 28.39
N ARG A 279 -4.48 -0.56 29.69
CA ARG A 279 -3.47 0.15 30.49
C ARG A 279 -2.11 -0.06 29.86
N ARG A 280 -1.20 0.93 30.01
CA ARG A 280 0.14 0.85 29.44
C ARG A 280 0.86 -0.40 29.95
N GLU A 281 1.08 -1.30 29.01
CA GLU A 281 1.88 -2.50 29.23
C GLU A 281 3.31 -2.24 28.79
N ARG A 282 4.28 -2.67 29.57
CA ARG A 282 5.69 -2.67 29.17
C ARG A 282 5.97 -3.95 28.40
N TRP A 283 5.39 -4.02 27.22
CA TRP A 283 5.61 -5.13 26.32
C TRP A 283 6.97 -4.98 25.59
N HIS A 284 7.47 -6.09 25.15
CA HIS A 284 8.67 -6.37 24.38
C HIS A 284 9.11 -5.27 23.39
N PRO A 285 10.29 -5.43 22.73
CA PRO A 285 10.69 -4.61 21.59
C PRO A 285 9.55 -4.49 20.55
N PRO A 286 9.51 -3.46 19.71
CA PRO A 286 8.44 -3.20 18.75
C PRO A 286 8.40 -4.25 17.64
N PHE A 287 8.00 -5.47 17.99
CA PHE A 287 7.82 -6.60 17.10
C PHE A 287 6.37 -6.74 16.66
N LEU A 288 6.18 -7.22 15.44
CA LEU A 288 4.91 -7.80 15.01
C LEU A 288 4.72 -9.17 15.65
N VAL A 289 3.52 -9.46 16.16
CA VAL A 289 3.16 -10.74 16.75
C VAL A 289 2.38 -11.55 15.72
N LEU A 290 2.89 -12.70 15.32
CA LEU A 290 2.34 -13.57 14.28
C LEU A 290 1.65 -14.80 14.85
N ASN A 291 0.57 -15.24 14.22
CA ASN A 291 -0.14 -16.48 14.54
C ASN A 291 0.53 -17.69 13.87
N GLY A 292 1.55 -18.25 14.51
CA GLY A 292 2.19 -19.49 14.03
C GLY A 292 1.42 -20.77 14.32
N GLU A 293 0.26 -20.68 14.98
CA GLU A 293 -0.60 -21.84 15.28
C GLU A 293 -1.64 -22.09 14.19
N GLY A 294 -1.97 -21.06 13.38
CA GLY A 294 -2.97 -21.15 12.33
C GLY A 294 -4.38 -21.41 12.84
N ARG A 295 -4.67 -21.07 14.12
CA ARG A 295 -5.96 -21.24 14.77
C ARG A 295 -6.57 -19.88 15.10
N GLY A 296 -7.89 -19.83 15.11
CA GLY A 296 -8.66 -18.62 15.44
C GLY A 296 -8.60 -17.56 14.33
N PRO A 297 -9.25 -16.40 14.54
CA PRO A 297 -9.37 -15.35 13.54
C PRO A 297 -8.13 -14.47 13.39
N ILE A 298 -7.27 -14.37 14.39
CA ILE A 298 -6.13 -13.45 14.41
C ILE A 298 -5.05 -13.94 13.43
N ASN A 299 -4.66 -13.09 12.49
CA ASN A 299 -3.45 -13.31 11.70
C ASN A 299 -2.21 -12.74 12.40
N ASN A 300 -2.31 -11.48 12.84
CA ASN A 300 -1.23 -10.83 13.58
C ASN A 300 -1.76 -9.75 14.54
N VAL A 301 -0.94 -9.43 15.52
CA VAL A 301 -1.18 -8.35 16.49
C VAL A 301 0.00 -7.40 16.49
N VAL A 302 -0.26 -6.13 16.67
CA VAL A 302 0.76 -5.10 16.85
C VAL A 302 0.35 -4.12 17.95
N PHE A 303 1.33 -3.55 18.63
CA PHE A 303 1.16 -2.45 19.58
C PHE A 303 1.77 -1.18 18.96
N PRO A 304 1.00 -0.40 18.19
CA PRO A 304 1.54 0.74 17.45
C PRO A 304 2.25 1.76 18.34
N ASN A 305 1.77 1.97 19.56
CA ASN A 305 2.38 2.90 20.52
C ASN A 305 3.75 2.43 21.06
N ILE A 306 4.09 1.14 20.95
CA ILE A 306 5.44 0.64 21.27
C ILE A 306 6.41 0.99 20.14
N VAL A 307 5.93 1.03 18.91
CA VAL A 307 6.72 1.48 17.74
C VAL A 307 6.85 3.01 17.77
N SER A 308 5.74 3.70 17.97
CA SER A 308 5.65 5.16 17.99
C SER A 308 4.73 5.64 19.11
N ALA A 309 5.31 6.22 20.16
CA ALA A 309 4.59 6.65 21.36
C ALA A 309 3.36 7.53 21.07
N GLY A 310 3.37 8.27 19.96
CA GLY A 310 2.26 9.15 19.59
C GLY A 310 0.96 8.43 19.17
N TYR A 311 0.93 7.10 19.11
CA TYR A 311 -0.29 6.36 18.74
C TYR A 311 -1.29 6.17 19.89
N ALA A 312 -0.86 6.37 21.14
CA ALA A 312 -1.75 6.29 22.30
C ALA A 312 -1.36 7.33 23.36
N PRO A 313 -2.27 7.67 24.29
CA PRO A 313 -1.94 8.42 25.51
C PRO A 313 -0.84 7.71 26.33
N GLU A 314 -0.11 8.47 27.15
CA GLU A 314 1.07 7.95 27.88
C GLU A 314 0.78 6.79 28.83
N ASP A 315 -0.41 6.77 29.43
CA ASP A 315 -0.89 5.75 30.38
C ASP A 315 -1.58 4.56 29.70
N ARG A 316 -1.72 4.58 28.38
CA ARG A 316 -2.47 3.58 27.60
C ARG A 316 -1.58 2.89 26.56
N SER A 317 -2.00 1.70 26.17
CA SER A 317 -1.51 1.00 25.00
C SER A 317 -2.61 0.84 23.98
N LEU A 318 -2.26 0.95 22.71
CA LEU A 318 -3.11 0.62 21.57
C LEU A 318 -2.72 -0.74 21.04
N VAL A 319 -3.71 -1.59 20.79
CA VAL A 319 -3.54 -2.92 20.20
C VAL A 319 -4.28 -2.97 18.88
N ALA A 320 -3.59 -3.21 17.79
CA ALA A 320 -4.19 -3.44 16.48
C ALA A 320 -4.12 -4.93 16.14
N VAL A 321 -5.23 -5.49 15.75
CA VAL A 321 -5.40 -6.90 15.41
C VAL A 321 -5.86 -7.00 13.96
N VAL A 322 -5.12 -7.74 13.15
CA VAL A 322 -5.46 -8.01 11.75
C VAL A 322 -6.13 -9.37 11.64
N VAL A 323 -7.27 -9.38 10.98
CA VAL A 323 -8.03 -10.56 10.61
C VAL A 323 -8.11 -10.63 9.10
N LEU A 324 -7.79 -11.78 8.53
CA LEU A 324 -7.92 -12.03 7.09
C LEU A 324 -9.31 -12.62 6.84
N ASP A 325 -10.25 -11.73 6.54
CA ASP A 325 -11.66 -12.05 6.36
C ASP A 325 -12.00 -12.49 4.94
N ASP A 326 -13.10 -13.25 4.83
CA ASP A 326 -13.84 -13.39 3.58
C ASP A 326 -14.79 -12.18 3.44
N PRO A 327 -14.62 -11.30 2.45
CA PRO A 327 -15.47 -10.14 2.28
C PRO A 327 -16.93 -10.50 2.01
N ASP A 328 -17.18 -11.69 1.43
CA ASP A 328 -18.49 -12.18 1.08
C ASP A 328 -19.24 -12.82 2.29
N ARG A 329 -18.51 -13.06 3.38
CA ARG A 329 -19.04 -13.66 4.62
C ARG A 329 -18.52 -12.96 5.88
N PRO A 330 -18.91 -11.70 6.10
CA PRO A 330 -18.46 -10.98 7.28
C PRO A 330 -18.96 -11.66 8.56
N ASP A 331 -18.02 -11.95 9.48
CA ASP A 331 -18.35 -12.49 10.80
C ASP A 331 -18.90 -11.38 11.70
N ALA A 332 -20.17 -11.49 12.08
CA ALA A 332 -20.81 -10.53 13.00
C ALA A 332 -20.19 -10.56 14.40
N ASN A 333 -19.64 -11.70 14.83
CA ASN A 333 -19.08 -11.92 16.17
C ASN A 333 -17.54 -11.81 16.18
N ILE A 334 -16.94 -11.24 15.14
CA ILE A 334 -15.48 -11.22 14.99
C ILE A 334 -14.76 -10.57 16.18
N VAL A 335 -15.32 -9.51 16.76
CA VAL A 335 -14.71 -8.80 17.90
C VAL A 335 -14.63 -9.73 19.12
N ASP A 336 -15.68 -10.49 19.42
CA ASP A 336 -15.72 -11.39 20.57
C ASP A 336 -14.81 -12.60 20.37
N ARG A 337 -14.76 -13.15 19.15
CA ARG A 337 -13.83 -14.23 18.79
C ARG A 337 -12.37 -13.79 18.89
N VAL A 338 -12.07 -12.59 18.42
CA VAL A 338 -10.75 -11.98 18.58
C VAL A 338 -10.43 -11.76 20.04
N ARG A 339 -11.36 -11.22 20.85
CA ARG A 339 -11.17 -11.04 22.30
C ARG A 339 -10.85 -12.38 22.99
N SER A 340 -11.62 -13.43 22.71
CA SER A 340 -11.37 -14.76 23.27
C SER A 340 -9.96 -15.27 22.94
N GLN A 341 -9.49 -15.08 21.71
CA GLN A 341 -8.15 -15.47 21.32
C GLN A 341 -7.07 -14.56 21.94
N LEU A 342 -7.33 -13.26 22.12
CA LEU A 342 -6.43 -12.36 22.84
C LEU A 342 -6.28 -12.78 24.31
N VAL A 343 -7.36 -13.23 24.96
CA VAL A 343 -7.32 -13.81 26.33
C VAL A 343 -6.47 -15.07 26.36
N GLU A 344 -6.63 -15.97 25.38
CA GLU A 344 -5.76 -17.15 25.24
C GLU A 344 -4.27 -16.78 25.08
N TRP A 345 -3.99 -15.69 24.33
CA TRP A 345 -2.62 -15.30 24.03
C TRP A 345 -1.96 -14.50 25.14
N PHE A 346 -2.67 -13.56 25.72
CA PHE A 346 -2.13 -12.56 26.65
C PHE A 346 -2.61 -12.74 28.09
N GLY A 347 -3.49 -13.71 28.34
CA GLY A 347 -4.02 -14.00 29.68
C GLY A 347 -5.28 -13.19 30.01
N ALA A 348 -5.83 -13.43 31.22
CA ALA A 348 -7.10 -12.85 31.67
C ALA A 348 -7.15 -11.30 31.62
N GLN A 349 -6.02 -10.64 31.71
CA GLN A 349 -5.94 -9.18 31.55
C GLN A 349 -6.54 -8.69 30.22
N ALA A 350 -6.49 -9.50 29.16
CA ALA A 350 -7.06 -9.12 27.86
C ALA A 350 -8.60 -9.07 27.87
N GLU A 351 -9.27 -9.63 28.87
CA GLU A 351 -10.72 -9.48 29.08
C GLU A 351 -11.09 -8.02 29.33
N THR A 352 -10.21 -7.26 29.99
CA THR A 352 -10.42 -5.85 30.33
C THR A 352 -10.06 -4.88 29.21
N TRP A 353 -9.55 -5.39 28.08
CA TRP A 353 -9.19 -4.53 26.97
C TRP A 353 -10.44 -3.95 26.31
N GLU A 354 -10.47 -2.63 26.18
CA GLU A 354 -11.60 -1.90 25.63
C GLU A 354 -11.56 -1.94 24.09
N HIS A 355 -12.62 -2.44 23.47
CA HIS A 355 -12.77 -2.31 22.01
C HIS A 355 -12.96 -0.84 21.66
N ARG A 356 -12.11 -0.32 20.75
CA ARG A 356 -12.11 1.09 20.35
C ARG A 356 -12.70 1.28 18.96
N ARG A 357 -12.30 0.45 18.00
CA ARG A 357 -12.71 0.62 16.61
C ARG A 357 -12.51 -0.66 15.79
N THR A 358 -13.36 -0.85 14.80
CA THR A 358 -13.21 -1.88 13.78
C THR A 358 -13.27 -1.22 12.40
N TYR A 359 -12.26 -1.46 11.58
CA TYR A 359 -12.25 -1.11 10.16
C TYR A 359 -12.42 -2.37 9.34
N ARG A 360 -13.44 -2.39 8.48
CA ARG A 360 -13.63 -3.40 7.44
C ARG A 360 -13.36 -2.75 6.10
N ILE A 361 -12.34 -3.24 5.40
CA ILE A 361 -11.84 -2.65 4.16
C ILE A 361 -12.07 -3.67 3.05
N ALA A 362 -13.17 -3.53 2.32
CA ALA A 362 -13.58 -4.47 1.27
C ALA A 362 -12.57 -4.56 0.12
N HIS A 363 -11.90 -3.46 -0.18
CA HIS A 363 -10.93 -3.34 -1.28
C HIS A 363 -9.56 -2.95 -0.74
N ALA A 364 -9.02 -3.76 0.21
CA ALA A 364 -7.72 -3.47 0.83
C ALA A 364 -6.57 -3.66 -0.17
N LEU A 365 -6.59 -4.76 -0.91
CA LEU A 365 -5.63 -5.06 -1.99
C LEU A 365 -6.34 -5.73 -3.17
N PRO A 366 -5.84 -5.59 -4.41
CA PRO A 366 -6.21 -6.48 -5.51
C PRO A 366 -5.60 -7.86 -5.30
N ASP A 367 -6.20 -8.90 -5.89
CA ASP A 367 -5.61 -10.24 -5.95
C ASP A 367 -4.26 -10.19 -6.67
N GLN A 368 -3.25 -10.75 -6.04
CA GLN A 368 -1.86 -10.79 -6.53
C GLN A 368 -1.45 -12.20 -6.98
N SER A 369 -2.41 -13.07 -7.22
CA SER A 369 -2.14 -14.39 -7.81
C SER A 369 -1.58 -14.27 -9.23
N PRO A 370 -0.71 -15.19 -9.67
CA PRO A 370 -0.20 -15.19 -11.03
C PRO A 370 -1.33 -15.33 -12.08
N PRO A 371 -1.22 -14.64 -13.24
CA PRO A 371 -0.14 -13.73 -13.63
C PRO A 371 -0.33 -12.32 -13.05
N THR A 372 0.75 -11.75 -12.49
CA THR A 372 0.71 -10.36 -11.98
C THR A 372 1.11 -9.36 -13.05
N PRO A 373 0.60 -8.12 -12.98
CA PRO A 373 1.07 -7.05 -13.86
C PRO A 373 2.58 -6.86 -13.74
N ASP A 374 3.25 -6.66 -14.88
CA ASP A 374 4.66 -6.29 -14.89
C ASP A 374 4.80 -4.81 -14.49
N PRO A 375 5.38 -4.50 -13.32
CA PRO A 375 5.49 -3.12 -12.86
C PRO A 375 6.50 -2.30 -13.67
N ASN A 376 7.29 -2.94 -14.56
CA ASN A 376 8.22 -2.25 -15.44
C ASN A 376 7.56 -1.74 -16.73
N ARG A 377 6.36 -2.22 -17.05
CA ARG A 377 5.61 -1.75 -18.22
C ARG A 377 5.13 -0.30 -18.03
N PRO A 378 5.08 0.48 -19.13
CA PRO A 378 4.53 1.83 -19.07
C PRO A 378 3.06 1.80 -18.65
N PRO A 379 2.56 2.87 -17.98
CA PRO A 379 1.17 2.99 -17.60
C PRO A 379 0.26 2.91 -18.83
N THR A 380 -0.91 2.31 -18.66
CA THR A 380 -1.85 2.07 -19.75
C THR A 380 -2.57 3.38 -20.11
N ARG A 381 -2.28 3.89 -21.33
CA ARG A 381 -3.15 4.87 -21.96
C ARG A 381 -4.37 4.14 -22.51
N THR A 382 -5.55 4.39 -21.94
CA THR A 382 -6.79 3.70 -22.31
C THR A 382 -7.41 4.25 -23.58
N ALA A 383 -7.23 5.57 -23.82
CA ALA A 383 -7.68 6.28 -25.01
C ALA A 383 -6.81 7.54 -25.22
N PRO A 384 -6.85 8.22 -26.39
CA PRO A 384 -6.20 9.50 -26.56
C PRO A 384 -6.66 10.53 -25.53
N GLY A 385 -5.74 10.98 -24.65
CA GLY A 385 -6.06 11.93 -23.56
C GLY A 385 -6.66 11.32 -22.30
N LEU A 386 -6.82 9.99 -22.21
CA LEU A 386 -7.31 9.30 -21.03
C LEU A 386 -6.28 8.28 -20.53
N PHE A 387 -5.85 8.43 -19.28
CA PHE A 387 -4.80 7.66 -18.63
C PHE A 387 -5.30 7.06 -17.31
N VAL A 388 -4.65 5.99 -16.89
CA VAL A 388 -4.92 5.33 -15.60
C VAL A 388 -3.63 5.21 -14.82
N CYS A 389 -3.66 5.49 -13.51
CA CYS A 389 -2.57 5.21 -12.60
C CYS A 389 -3.09 4.54 -11.32
N GLY A 390 -2.16 4.00 -10.51
CA GLY A 390 -2.47 3.24 -9.32
C GLY A 390 -2.47 1.73 -9.58
N GLU A 391 -3.17 1.01 -8.75
CA GLU A 391 -3.16 -0.46 -8.72
C GLU A 391 -3.87 -1.15 -9.89
N TYR A 392 -4.73 -0.43 -10.60
CA TYR A 392 -5.48 -0.99 -11.74
C TYR A 392 -4.55 -1.54 -12.85
N GLY A 393 -3.38 -0.95 -13.03
CA GLY A 393 -2.41 -1.37 -14.05
C GLY A 393 -1.02 -1.64 -13.48
N SER A 394 -0.89 -1.82 -12.15
CA SER A 394 0.38 -1.99 -11.46
C SER A 394 0.22 -2.88 -10.22
N LEU A 395 1.32 -3.21 -9.56
CA LEU A 395 1.27 -3.88 -8.27
C LEU A 395 0.72 -2.92 -7.19
N PRO A 396 0.06 -3.46 -6.14
CA PRO A 396 -0.41 -2.67 -5.02
C PRO A 396 0.72 -2.21 -4.09
N GLY A 397 0.39 -1.26 -3.22
CA GLY A 397 1.26 -0.73 -2.17
C GLY A 397 1.86 0.64 -2.49
N ILE A 398 2.39 1.28 -1.46
CA ILE A 398 2.88 2.69 -1.50
C ILE A 398 3.93 2.88 -2.59
N GLN A 399 4.91 1.98 -2.68
CA GLN A 399 5.97 2.03 -3.68
C GLN A 399 5.40 2.12 -5.11
N TRP A 400 4.50 1.20 -5.43
CA TRP A 400 3.99 1.06 -6.78
C TRP A 400 2.96 2.12 -7.14
N ALA A 401 2.21 2.62 -6.15
CA ALA A 401 1.35 3.78 -6.31
C ALA A 401 2.16 5.03 -6.68
N LEU A 402 3.29 5.27 -6.01
CA LEU A 402 4.20 6.37 -6.30
C LEU A 402 4.83 6.22 -7.70
N VAL A 403 5.34 5.03 -8.05
CA VAL A 403 5.90 4.73 -9.38
C VAL A 403 4.86 4.96 -10.47
N SER A 404 3.66 4.41 -10.29
CA SER A 404 2.58 4.54 -11.27
C SER A 404 2.18 6.00 -11.47
N GLY A 405 2.02 6.78 -10.39
CA GLY A 405 1.71 8.21 -10.46
C GLY A 405 2.74 8.99 -11.26
N ARG A 406 4.04 8.82 -10.98
CA ARG A 406 5.13 9.47 -11.71
C ARG A 406 5.14 9.10 -13.19
N ARG A 407 5.12 7.79 -13.50
CA ARG A 407 5.15 7.31 -14.89
C ARG A 407 3.93 7.78 -15.70
N THR A 408 2.77 7.84 -15.07
CA THR A 408 1.58 8.37 -15.72
C THR A 408 1.74 9.86 -16.03
N ALA A 409 2.30 10.64 -15.11
CA ALA A 409 2.61 12.05 -15.37
C ALA A 409 3.58 12.23 -16.54
N ASP A 410 4.61 11.36 -16.66
CA ASP A 410 5.53 11.35 -17.79
C ASP A 410 4.79 11.08 -19.11
N SER A 411 3.93 10.06 -19.13
CA SER A 411 3.15 9.69 -20.34
C SER A 411 2.15 10.78 -20.77
N VAL A 412 1.52 11.45 -19.79
CA VAL A 412 0.62 12.60 -20.04
C VAL A 412 1.43 13.77 -20.63
N GLY A 413 2.60 14.06 -20.03
CA GLY A 413 3.48 15.12 -20.51
C GLY A 413 3.92 14.91 -21.96
N ASP A 414 4.32 13.69 -22.32
CA ASP A 414 4.72 13.34 -23.67
C ASP A 414 3.54 13.43 -24.67
N TYR A 415 2.35 13.02 -24.23
CA TYR A 415 1.14 13.14 -25.06
C TYR A 415 0.78 14.60 -25.36
N LEU A 416 0.71 15.43 -24.31
CA LEU A 416 0.33 16.85 -24.47
C LEU A 416 1.41 17.65 -25.14
N GLY A 417 2.71 17.38 -24.91
CA GLY A 417 3.84 18.02 -25.59
C GLY A 417 3.78 17.81 -27.10
N LYS A 418 3.52 16.59 -27.56
CA LYS A 418 3.34 16.28 -29.00
C LYS A 418 2.10 16.95 -29.59
N LYS A 419 1.01 17.04 -28.83
CA LYS A 419 -0.23 17.69 -29.28
C LYS A 419 -0.07 19.21 -29.42
N ILE A 420 0.59 19.84 -28.46
CA ILE A 420 0.85 21.30 -28.44
C ILE A 420 1.83 21.64 -29.59
N GLY A 421 2.90 20.87 -29.78
CA GLY A 421 3.86 21.09 -30.87
C GLY A 421 3.22 20.96 -32.26
N ARG A 422 2.37 19.97 -32.49
CA ARG A 422 1.59 19.84 -33.74
C ARG A 422 0.62 20.99 -33.97
N GLY A 423 -0.04 21.48 -32.91
CA GLY A 423 -0.96 22.62 -32.98
C GLY A 423 -0.24 23.92 -33.32
N GLN A 424 0.98 24.13 -32.81
CA GLN A 424 1.81 25.28 -33.15
C GLN A 424 2.32 25.22 -34.59
N SER A 425 2.75 24.06 -35.09
CA SER A 425 3.18 23.85 -36.48
C SER A 425 2.02 24.10 -37.46
N ALA A 426 0.82 23.60 -37.15
CA ALA A 426 -0.39 23.84 -37.94
C ALA A 426 -0.76 25.34 -38.00
N LYS A 427 -0.68 26.03 -36.85
CA LYS A 427 -0.94 27.48 -36.78
C LYS A 427 0.10 28.32 -37.55
N SER A 428 1.37 27.87 -37.55
CA SER A 428 2.44 28.52 -38.32
C SER A 428 2.23 28.35 -39.84
N LEU A 429 1.80 27.19 -40.27
CA LEU A 429 1.47 26.92 -41.68
C LEU A 429 0.24 27.70 -42.15
N PHE A 430 -0.78 27.87 -41.31
CA PHE A 430 -1.94 28.73 -41.62
C PHE A 430 -1.63 30.23 -41.65
N ARG A 431 -0.64 30.70 -40.86
CA ARG A 431 -0.14 32.08 -40.98
C ARG A 431 0.73 32.33 -42.20
N ALA A 432 1.54 31.35 -42.60
CA ALA A 432 2.36 31.44 -43.81
C ALA A 432 1.53 31.40 -45.10
N GLY A 433 0.40 30.66 -45.12
CA GLY A 433 -0.50 30.57 -46.26
C GLY A 433 -1.37 31.83 -46.50
N ARG A 434 -1.45 32.79 -45.52
CA ARG A 434 -2.14 34.09 -45.73
C ARG A 434 -1.25 35.24 -46.17
N LEU A 435 0.04 35.02 -46.38
CA LEU A 435 1.00 36.02 -46.86
C LEU A 435 1.37 35.85 -48.35
N ILE A 436 0.68 34.98 -49.09
CA ILE A 436 0.96 34.72 -50.53
C ILE A 436 -0.21 35.21 -51.44
N ASP A 437 -1.28 35.80 -50.89
CA ASP A 437 -2.40 36.37 -51.62
C ASP A 437 -2.57 37.88 -51.30
N GLU A 438 -1.51 38.70 -51.46
CA GLU A 438 -1.55 40.14 -51.66
C GLU A 438 -0.50 40.58 -52.71
#